data_7dd69693aa857ddc7b085a86978dbb04
#
_entry.id   7dd69693aa857ddc7b085a86978dbb04
#
_cell.length_a   1.000
_cell.length_b   1.000
_cell.length_c   1.000
_cell.angle_alpha   90.00
_cell.angle_beta   90.00
_cell.angle_gamma   90.00
#
_symmetry.space_group_name_H-M   'P 1'
#
loop_
_entity.id
_entity.type
_entity.pdbx_description
1 polymer ?
#
loop_
_entity_poly.entity_id
_entity_poly.type
_entity_poly.pdbx_seq_one_letter_code
_entity_poly.pdbx_strand_id
1 'polypeptide(L)'
;MPLTSFLHTQHAATPLDDSVFDTAALVFKTEYRFDAPPSAVWTALDDDHAWKWLPFPGVGVRYDSPARGVGVVREMGSVFDPWRFGWIEREHFWRYEPNKRITFGVVSGNWSQYLLVRQYAEDVTFDEIDGGGTKLVWTVAVTPRGPLRAATWFPPAWKLAYHIGFGPGMRKRLRALAAGQPTLTPVPPNGARAAATSTTGEGR
;
A
#
# COMPACT_ATOMS: atom_id res chain seq x y z
N MET A 1 -9.21 12.80 -25.76
CA MET A 1 -9.73 12.39 -24.45
C MET A 1 -9.87 13.63 -23.56
N PRO A 2 -10.96 13.83 -22.83
CA PRO A 2 -11.03 14.88 -21.84
C PRO A 2 -9.97 14.66 -20.76
N LEU A 3 -9.38 15.73 -20.23
CA LEU A 3 -8.33 15.68 -19.21
C LEU A 3 -8.76 14.84 -17.98
N THR A 4 -10.01 14.98 -17.56
CA THR A 4 -10.60 14.21 -16.46
C THR A 4 -10.58 12.70 -16.72
N SER A 5 -10.85 12.26 -17.95
CA SER A 5 -10.79 10.85 -18.33
C SER A 5 -9.36 10.29 -18.18
N PHE A 6 -8.36 11.05 -18.64
CA PHE A 6 -6.95 10.64 -18.52
C PHE A 6 -6.51 10.49 -17.04
N LEU A 7 -6.91 11.41 -16.18
CA LEU A 7 -6.54 11.38 -14.75
C LEU A 7 -7.06 10.15 -14.02
N HIS A 8 -8.19 9.57 -14.46
CA HIS A 8 -8.82 8.41 -13.83
C HIS A 8 -8.56 7.09 -14.56
N THR A 9 -8.01 7.13 -15.78
CA THR A 9 -7.73 5.93 -16.56
C THR A 9 -6.64 5.11 -15.88
N GLN A 10 -6.87 3.81 -15.70
CA GLN A 10 -5.88 2.87 -15.24
C GLN A 10 -5.06 2.36 -16.42
N HIS A 11 -3.75 2.48 -16.32
CA HIS A 11 -2.78 2.01 -17.30
C HIS A 11 -2.11 0.76 -16.76
N ALA A 12 -2.16 -0.32 -17.52
CA ALA A 12 -1.52 -1.59 -17.14
C ALA A 12 0.00 -1.42 -17.07
N ALA A 13 0.62 -2.08 -16.10
CA ALA A 13 2.05 -2.27 -15.99
C ALA A 13 2.40 -3.74 -16.28
N THR A 14 3.67 -4.00 -16.60
CA THR A 14 4.16 -5.36 -16.78
C THR A 14 4.12 -6.08 -15.44
N PRO A 15 3.53 -7.27 -15.35
CA PRO A 15 3.61 -8.10 -14.15
C PRO A 15 5.05 -8.30 -13.70
N LEU A 16 5.27 -8.29 -12.40
CA LEU A 16 6.58 -8.39 -11.79
C LEU A 16 6.70 -9.70 -10.98
N ASP A 17 7.94 -10.15 -10.82
CA ASP A 17 8.36 -11.24 -9.95
C ASP A 17 9.64 -10.86 -9.20
N ASP A 18 10.25 -11.80 -8.49
CA ASP A 18 11.44 -11.54 -7.68
C ASP A 18 12.62 -10.97 -8.49
N SER A 19 12.70 -11.20 -9.80
CA SER A 19 13.79 -10.68 -10.65
C SER A 19 13.82 -9.15 -10.72
N VAL A 20 12.72 -8.48 -10.36
CA VAL A 20 12.68 -7.01 -10.31
C VAL A 20 13.68 -6.44 -9.32
N PHE A 21 13.99 -7.16 -8.23
CA PHE A 21 14.96 -6.73 -7.22
C PHE A 21 16.40 -6.79 -7.71
N ASP A 22 16.67 -7.51 -8.81
CA ASP A 22 17.98 -7.58 -9.44
C ASP A 22 18.09 -6.65 -10.67
N THR A 23 16.96 -6.34 -11.32
CA THR A 23 16.93 -5.68 -12.63
C THR A 23 16.43 -4.24 -12.63
N ALA A 24 15.80 -3.79 -11.55
CA ALA A 24 15.31 -2.40 -11.46
C ALA A 24 16.46 -1.39 -11.49
N ALA A 25 16.17 -0.20 -12.02
CA ALA A 25 17.16 0.88 -12.14
C ALA A 25 17.68 1.39 -10.78
N LEU A 26 16.87 1.23 -9.73
CA LEU A 26 17.25 1.53 -8.36
C LEU A 26 16.63 0.48 -7.43
N VAL A 27 17.48 -0.12 -6.59
CA VAL A 27 17.05 -0.96 -5.47
C VAL A 27 17.67 -0.41 -4.19
N PHE A 28 16.86 -0.21 -3.17
CA PHE A 28 17.35 0.24 -1.87
C PHE A 28 16.60 -0.43 -0.73
N LYS A 29 17.25 -0.45 0.44
CA LYS A 29 16.67 -1.00 1.67
C LYS A 29 16.60 0.07 2.75
N THR A 30 15.51 0.05 3.49
CA THR A 30 15.36 0.81 4.74
C THR A 30 15.06 -0.15 5.88
N GLU A 31 15.56 0.15 7.06
CA GLU A 31 15.33 -0.67 8.25
C GLU A 31 14.62 0.16 9.31
N TYR A 32 13.66 -0.47 9.99
CA TYR A 32 12.92 0.12 11.11
C TYR A 32 12.93 -0.84 12.28
N ARG A 33 12.93 -0.28 13.49
CA ARG A 33 12.78 -1.05 14.72
C ARG A 33 11.57 -0.53 15.47
N PHE A 34 10.75 -1.47 15.93
CA PHE A 34 9.53 -1.18 16.67
C PHE A 34 9.51 -2.00 17.96
N ASP A 35 9.09 -1.37 19.06
CA ASP A 35 8.89 -2.03 20.35
C ASP A 35 7.50 -2.70 20.37
N ALA A 36 7.25 -3.53 19.38
CA ALA A 36 5.99 -4.27 19.19
C ALA A 36 6.28 -5.58 18.46
N PRO A 37 5.56 -6.66 18.76
CA PRO A 37 5.79 -7.96 18.13
C PRO A 37 5.46 -7.94 16.62
N PRO A 38 6.03 -8.85 15.82
CA PRO A 38 5.80 -8.92 14.38
C PRO A 38 4.31 -8.95 13.99
N SER A 39 3.48 -9.61 14.77
CA SER A 39 2.03 -9.67 14.54
C SER A 39 1.34 -8.30 14.64
N ALA A 40 1.75 -7.44 15.58
CA ALA A 40 1.20 -6.08 15.71
C ALA A 40 1.68 -5.17 14.58
N VAL A 41 2.96 -5.28 14.19
CA VAL A 41 3.54 -4.52 13.07
C VAL A 41 2.89 -4.95 11.75
N TRP A 42 2.70 -6.26 11.56
CA TRP A 42 1.96 -6.80 10.42
C TRP A 42 0.54 -6.23 10.33
N THR A 43 -0.23 -6.31 11.43
CA THR A 43 -1.60 -5.78 11.49
C THR A 43 -1.64 -4.31 11.11
N ALA A 44 -0.66 -3.51 11.54
CA ALA A 44 -0.60 -2.10 11.21
C ALA A 44 -0.36 -1.83 9.71
N LEU A 45 0.31 -2.74 9.01
CA LEU A 45 0.60 -2.64 7.57
C LEU A 45 -0.51 -3.20 6.68
N ASP A 46 -1.22 -4.24 7.15
CA ASP A 46 -2.17 -5.00 6.36
C ASP A 46 -3.64 -4.67 6.67
N ASP A 47 -3.89 -3.71 7.54
CA ASP A 47 -5.24 -3.29 7.87
C ASP A 47 -5.77 -2.27 6.84
N ASP A 48 -7.09 -2.14 6.74
CA ASP A 48 -7.76 -1.21 5.82
C ASP A 48 -7.52 0.28 6.16
N HIS A 49 -6.93 0.57 7.31
CA HIS A 49 -6.44 1.88 7.72
C HIS A 49 -4.96 2.08 7.48
N ALA A 50 -4.26 1.05 7.01
CA ALA A 50 -2.89 1.20 6.58
C ALA A 50 -2.76 2.39 5.61
N TRP A 51 -1.63 3.07 5.69
CA TRP A 51 -1.29 4.19 4.81
C TRP A 51 -2.08 5.49 5.01
N LYS A 52 -3.21 5.53 5.74
CA LYS A 52 -3.94 6.77 6.05
C LYS A 52 -3.13 7.79 6.85
N TRP A 53 -2.01 7.36 7.42
CA TRP A 53 -1.05 8.25 8.08
C TRP A 53 -0.10 9.00 7.15
N LEU A 54 -0.06 8.65 5.85
CA LEU A 54 0.73 9.41 4.89
C LEU A 54 0.17 10.82 4.74
N PRO A 55 1.05 11.84 4.57
CA PRO A 55 0.65 13.25 4.59
C PRO A 55 0.01 13.71 3.26
N PHE A 56 -0.72 12.83 2.59
CA PHE A 56 -1.40 13.14 1.34
C PHE A 56 -2.91 12.96 1.50
N PRO A 57 -3.73 13.86 0.94
CA PRO A 57 -5.17 13.78 1.09
C PRO A 57 -5.76 12.57 0.35
N GLY A 58 -6.76 11.94 1.00
CA GLY A 58 -7.48 10.80 0.43
C GLY A 58 -6.68 9.51 0.31
N VAL A 59 -5.46 9.44 0.90
CA VAL A 59 -4.63 8.24 0.85
C VAL A 59 -5.20 7.14 1.74
N GLY A 60 -5.08 5.94 1.25
CA GLY A 60 -5.43 4.69 1.93
C GLY A 60 -5.33 3.50 0.99
N VAL A 61 -5.95 2.42 1.39
CA VAL A 61 -5.97 1.17 0.64
C VAL A 61 -7.38 0.64 0.46
N ARG A 62 -7.60 -0.09 -0.64
CA ARG A 62 -8.79 -0.88 -0.91
C ARG A 62 -8.35 -2.21 -1.51
N TYR A 63 -8.91 -3.30 -1.00
CA TYR A 63 -8.63 -4.62 -1.53
C TYR A 63 -9.76 -5.07 -2.44
N ASP A 64 -9.44 -5.83 -3.49
CA ASP A 64 -10.43 -6.43 -4.41
C ASP A 64 -11.08 -7.69 -3.84
N SER A 65 -10.54 -8.20 -2.73
CA SER A 65 -11.04 -9.38 -2.01
C SER A 65 -11.06 -9.12 -0.50
N PRO A 66 -12.04 -9.65 0.24
CA PRO A 66 -12.01 -9.66 1.69
C PRO A 66 -10.92 -10.60 2.25
N ALA A 67 -10.54 -11.63 1.50
CA ALA A 67 -9.44 -12.51 1.85
C ALA A 67 -8.10 -11.83 1.52
N ARG A 68 -7.13 -11.98 2.41
CA ARG A 68 -5.75 -11.57 2.21
C ARG A 68 -4.92 -12.76 1.77
N GLY A 69 -3.95 -12.55 0.89
CA GLY A 69 -3.09 -13.65 0.44
C GLY A 69 -2.40 -13.38 -0.89
N VAL A 70 -1.71 -14.41 -1.37
CA VAL A 70 -1.12 -14.41 -2.71
C VAL A 70 -2.22 -14.30 -3.76
N GLY A 71 -1.97 -13.50 -4.79
CA GLY A 71 -2.91 -13.25 -5.89
C GLY A 71 -3.88 -12.09 -5.67
N VAL A 72 -4.01 -11.60 -4.44
CA VAL A 72 -4.87 -10.44 -4.12
C VAL A 72 -4.30 -9.18 -4.75
N VAL A 73 -5.19 -8.29 -5.17
CA VAL A 73 -4.84 -6.94 -5.66
C VAL A 73 -5.33 -5.89 -4.66
N ARG A 74 -4.44 -5.00 -4.30
CA ARG A 74 -4.72 -3.83 -3.48
C ARG A 74 -4.65 -2.57 -4.32
N GLU A 75 -5.67 -1.72 -4.25
CA GLU A 75 -5.60 -0.35 -4.74
C GLU A 75 -5.03 0.54 -3.62
N MET A 76 -3.97 1.26 -3.90
CA MET A 76 -3.31 2.15 -2.96
C MET A 76 -3.16 3.56 -3.53
N GLY A 77 -3.08 4.55 -2.66
CA GLY A 77 -2.90 5.96 -3.00
C GLY A 77 -4.11 6.80 -2.64
N SER A 78 -4.43 7.81 -3.43
CA SER A 78 -5.57 8.72 -3.20
C SER A 78 -6.90 8.04 -3.58
N VAL A 79 -7.24 6.95 -2.89
CA VAL A 79 -8.38 6.06 -3.22
C VAL A 79 -9.73 6.58 -2.73
N PHE A 80 -9.76 7.65 -1.91
CA PHE A 80 -10.98 8.24 -1.38
C PHE A 80 -11.35 9.55 -2.09
N ASP A 81 -12.65 9.72 -2.37
CA ASP A 81 -13.17 10.94 -2.97
C ASP A 81 -12.98 12.15 -2.03
N PRO A 82 -12.79 13.35 -2.57
CA PRO A 82 -12.70 13.72 -4.00
C PRO A 82 -11.29 13.59 -4.61
N TRP A 83 -10.33 12.94 -3.93
CA TRP A 83 -8.91 12.98 -4.23
C TRP A 83 -8.44 11.93 -5.26
N ARG A 84 -9.36 11.14 -5.83
CA ARG A 84 -9.04 10.05 -6.78
C ARG A 84 -8.36 10.49 -8.09
N PHE A 85 -8.25 11.78 -8.33
CA PHE A 85 -7.43 12.34 -9.42
C PHE A 85 -5.93 12.38 -9.10
N GLY A 86 -5.56 12.18 -7.85
CA GLY A 86 -4.17 12.12 -7.41
C GLY A 86 -3.47 10.84 -7.82
N TRP A 87 -2.52 10.41 -7.02
CA TRP A 87 -1.79 9.16 -7.22
C TRP A 87 -2.64 7.95 -6.83
N ILE A 88 -2.80 6.99 -7.74
CA ILE A 88 -3.45 5.69 -7.49
C ILE A 88 -2.66 4.61 -8.23
N GLU A 89 -2.38 3.53 -7.53
CA GLU A 89 -1.77 2.32 -8.07
C GLU A 89 -2.50 1.07 -7.59
N ARG A 90 -2.39 -0.01 -8.37
CA ARG A 90 -2.89 -1.32 -8.02
C ARG A 90 -1.71 -2.27 -7.90
N GLU A 91 -1.61 -2.90 -6.74
CA GLU A 91 -0.51 -3.75 -6.35
C GLU A 91 -0.98 -5.19 -6.26
N HIS A 92 -0.24 -6.08 -6.89
CA HIS A 92 -0.47 -7.52 -6.85
C HIS A 92 0.52 -8.18 -5.90
N PHE A 93 0.02 -9.02 -5.01
CA PHE A 93 0.83 -9.74 -4.02
C PHE A 93 1.23 -11.10 -4.57
N TRP A 94 2.52 -11.36 -4.74
CA TRP A 94 3.02 -12.70 -5.12
C TRP A 94 3.69 -13.44 -3.98
N ARG A 95 3.88 -12.80 -2.83
CA ARG A 95 4.27 -13.45 -1.58
C ARG A 95 3.50 -12.84 -0.42
N TYR A 96 2.95 -13.69 0.42
CA TYR A 96 2.15 -13.27 1.56
C TYR A 96 2.30 -14.31 2.67
N GLU A 97 3.25 -14.07 3.58
CA GLU A 97 3.56 -14.94 4.71
C GLU A 97 3.26 -14.13 5.99
N PRO A 98 2.10 -14.36 6.64
CA PRO A 98 1.68 -13.57 7.79
C PRO A 98 2.75 -13.47 8.87
N ASN A 99 3.00 -12.25 9.34
CA ASN A 99 4.00 -11.88 10.34
C ASN A 99 5.46 -12.12 9.94
N LYS A 100 5.73 -12.52 8.70
CA LYS A 100 7.08 -12.83 8.23
C LYS A 100 7.50 -12.03 7.00
N ARG A 101 6.72 -12.09 5.94
CA ARG A 101 7.11 -11.46 4.69
C ARG A 101 5.92 -11.16 3.78
N ILE A 102 5.97 -10.02 3.13
CA ILE A 102 5.01 -9.63 2.10
C ILE A 102 5.78 -9.04 0.92
N THR A 103 5.45 -9.49 -0.31
CA THR A 103 6.08 -8.98 -1.52
C THR A 103 5.00 -8.67 -2.54
N PHE A 104 5.03 -7.47 -3.09
CA PHE A 104 4.04 -7.00 -4.03
C PHE A 104 4.65 -6.04 -5.06
N GLY A 105 3.95 -5.84 -6.16
CA GLY A 105 4.35 -4.88 -7.18
C GLY A 105 3.18 -4.31 -7.94
N VAL A 106 3.41 -3.16 -8.54
CA VAL A 106 2.39 -2.43 -9.28
C VAL A 106 2.09 -3.14 -10.59
N VAL A 107 0.82 -3.46 -10.81
CA VAL A 107 0.28 -4.07 -12.04
C VAL A 107 -0.56 -3.11 -12.86
N SER A 108 -1.01 -2.02 -12.28
CA SER A 108 -1.61 -0.90 -13.00
C SER A 108 -1.59 0.36 -12.14
N GLY A 109 -1.75 1.50 -12.75
CA GLY A 109 -1.88 2.77 -12.05
C GLY A 109 -2.49 3.85 -12.93
N ASN A 110 -2.92 4.95 -12.32
CA ASN A 110 -3.42 6.08 -13.07
C ASN A 110 -2.28 6.89 -13.71
N TRP A 111 -2.57 8.09 -14.19
CA TRP A 111 -1.61 8.96 -14.89
C TRP A 111 -0.27 9.13 -14.16
N SER A 112 -0.28 9.25 -12.83
CA SER A 112 0.92 9.49 -12.05
C SER A 112 1.88 8.29 -12.14
N GLN A 113 1.37 7.08 -11.92
CA GLN A 113 2.15 5.86 -12.06
C GLN A 113 2.61 5.68 -13.51
N TYR A 114 1.71 5.85 -14.48
CA TYR A 114 2.02 5.69 -15.91
C TYR A 114 3.12 6.64 -16.39
N LEU A 115 3.11 7.91 -15.99
CA LEU A 115 4.09 8.90 -16.43
C LEU A 115 5.41 8.84 -15.66
N LEU A 116 5.36 8.49 -14.37
CA LEU A 116 6.52 8.65 -13.48
C LEU A 116 7.29 7.36 -13.25
N VAL A 117 6.61 6.21 -13.31
CA VAL A 117 7.22 4.92 -12.92
C VAL A 117 6.94 3.85 -13.97
N ARG A 118 7.97 3.10 -14.32
CA ARG A 118 7.88 1.95 -15.23
C ARG A 118 7.66 0.64 -14.47
N GLN A 119 8.39 0.46 -13.38
CA GLN A 119 8.33 -0.72 -12.50
C GLN A 119 8.44 -0.24 -11.05
N TYR A 120 7.64 -0.84 -10.19
CA TYR A 120 7.69 -0.59 -8.76
C TYR A 120 7.29 -1.84 -8.02
N ALA A 121 8.14 -2.28 -7.11
CA ALA A 121 7.88 -3.42 -6.25
C ALA A 121 8.47 -3.21 -4.87
N GLU A 122 7.88 -3.86 -3.90
CA GLU A 122 8.29 -3.83 -2.51
C GLU A 122 8.36 -5.23 -1.93
N ASP A 123 9.37 -5.46 -1.10
CA ASP A 123 9.55 -6.67 -0.32
C ASP A 123 9.80 -6.27 1.13
N VAL A 124 8.91 -6.68 2.02
CA VAL A 124 8.94 -6.32 3.43
C VAL A 124 9.07 -7.56 4.27
N THR A 125 10.12 -7.64 5.09
CA THR A 125 10.33 -8.73 6.05
C THR A 125 10.18 -8.24 7.48
N PHE A 126 9.74 -9.16 8.35
CA PHE A 126 9.46 -8.91 9.76
C PHE A 126 10.22 -9.93 10.60
N ASP A 127 11.30 -9.50 11.20
CA ASP A 127 12.13 -10.34 12.07
C ASP A 127 11.88 -9.96 13.53
N GLU A 128 11.62 -10.96 14.38
CA GLU A 128 11.57 -10.73 15.81
C GLU A 128 12.98 -10.44 16.33
N ILE A 129 13.08 -9.46 17.23
CA ILE A 129 14.35 -9.11 17.90
C ILE A 129 14.20 -9.29 19.41
N ASP A 130 15.35 -9.30 20.09
CA ASP A 130 15.42 -9.44 21.56
C ASP A 130 14.50 -8.43 22.25
N GLY A 131 13.77 -8.91 23.25
CA GLY A 131 12.76 -8.11 23.96
C GLY A 131 11.38 -8.12 23.33
N GLY A 132 11.13 -8.95 22.29
CA GLY A 132 9.82 -9.10 21.66
C GLY A 132 9.45 -7.99 20.69
N GLY A 133 10.43 -7.19 20.27
CA GLY A 133 10.26 -6.16 19.24
C GLY A 133 10.36 -6.72 17.82
N THR A 134 10.21 -5.83 16.84
CA THR A 134 10.31 -6.18 15.42
C THR A 134 11.38 -5.35 14.72
N LYS A 135 12.26 -6.01 13.97
CA LYS A 135 13.05 -5.43 12.90
C LYS A 135 12.29 -5.61 11.59
N LEU A 136 11.88 -4.51 10.99
CA LEU A 136 11.25 -4.50 9.68
C LEU A 136 12.29 -4.04 8.65
N VAL A 137 12.54 -4.87 7.63
CA VAL A 137 13.38 -4.51 6.49
C VAL A 137 12.49 -4.32 5.28
N TRP A 138 12.59 -3.16 4.67
CA TRP A 138 11.81 -2.78 3.51
C TRP A 138 12.74 -2.59 2.31
N THR A 139 12.65 -3.48 1.35
CA THR A 139 13.35 -3.41 0.07
C THR A 139 12.40 -2.84 -0.98
N VAL A 140 12.84 -1.79 -1.65
CA VAL A 140 12.09 -1.15 -2.74
C VAL A 140 12.89 -1.27 -4.01
N ALA A 141 12.23 -1.74 -5.08
CA ALA A 141 12.76 -1.78 -6.43
C ALA A 141 11.95 -0.85 -7.32
N VAL A 142 12.60 0.14 -7.92
CA VAL A 142 11.92 1.13 -8.76
C VAL A 142 12.70 1.42 -10.04
N THR A 143 11.98 1.48 -11.15
CA THR A 143 12.49 1.96 -12.45
C THR A 143 11.67 3.19 -12.85
N PRO A 144 12.13 4.40 -12.55
CA PRO A 144 11.43 5.63 -12.89
C PRO A 144 11.42 5.90 -14.39
N ARG A 145 10.51 6.75 -14.84
CA ARG A 145 10.40 7.27 -16.21
C ARG A 145 10.81 8.73 -16.29
N GLY A 146 11.11 9.19 -17.50
CA GLY A 146 11.37 10.60 -17.81
C GLY A 146 12.43 11.23 -16.92
N PRO A 147 12.21 12.47 -16.45
CA PRO A 147 13.17 13.21 -15.62
C PRO A 147 13.48 12.54 -14.27
N LEU A 148 12.53 11.75 -13.73
CA LEU A 148 12.75 11.03 -12.46
C LEU A 148 13.87 9.97 -12.56
N ARG A 149 14.29 9.57 -13.78
CA ARG A 149 15.46 8.69 -13.95
C ARG A 149 16.72 9.31 -13.36
N ALA A 150 16.87 10.63 -13.39
CA ALA A 150 18.00 11.30 -12.79
C ALA A 150 18.02 11.16 -11.25
N ALA A 151 16.86 11.00 -10.63
CA ALA A 151 16.78 10.82 -9.17
C ALA A 151 17.34 9.46 -8.71
N THR A 152 17.51 8.47 -9.59
CA THR A 152 18.15 7.18 -9.24
C THR A 152 19.63 7.33 -8.92
N TRP A 153 20.25 8.43 -9.30
CA TRP A 153 21.66 8.70 -9.02
C TRP A 153 21.90 9.12 -7.56
N PHE A 154 20.83 9.41 -6.81
CA PHE A 154 20.95 9.77 -5.42
C PHE A 154 20.05 8.91 -4.50
N PRO A 155 20.40 7.62 -4.31
CA PRO A 155 19.65 6.68 -3.46
C PRO A 155 19.36 7.19 -2.04
N PRO A 156 20.24 8.01 -1.38
CA PRO A 156 19.94 8.52 -0.05
C PRO A 156 18.67 9.36 0.02
N ALA A 157 18.30 10.11 -1.03
CA ALA A 157 17.05 10.88 -1.03
C ALA A 157 15.82 9.98 -0.99
N TRP A 158 15.84 8.86 -1.70
CA TRP A 158 14.77 7.86 -1.66
C TRP A 158 14.63 7.23 -0.28
N LYS A 159 15.75 6.81 0.30
CA LYS A 159 15.77 6.26 1.68
C LYS A 159 15.23 7.26 2.69
N LEU A 160 15.64 8.52 2.57
CA LEU A 160 15.17 9.59 3.47
C LEU A 160 13.67 9.83 3.33
N ALA A 161 13.14 9.88 2.10
CA ALA A 161 11.71 10.05 1.85
C ALA A 161 10.88 8.93 2.52
N TYR A 162 11.32 7.68 2.38
CA TYR A 162 10.70 6.53 3.06
C TYR A 162 10.79 6.65 4.58
N HIS A 163 11.97 7.02 5.09
CA HIS A 163 12.18 7.13 6.53
C HIS A 163 11.31 8.21 7.18
N ILE A 164 11.18 9.37 6.53
CA ILE A 164 10.34 10.47 7.02
C ILE A 164 8.86 10.13 6.88
N GLY A 165 8.45 9.54 5.76
CA GLY A 165 7.05 9.23 5.50
C GLY A 165 6.53 8.07 6.34
N PHE A 166 7.26 6.95 6.37
CA PHE A 166 6.78 5.70 6.93
C PHE A 166 6.95 5.59 8.46
N GLY A 167 8.16 5.79 8.96
CA GLY A 167 8.50 5.49 10.36
C GLY A 167 7.62 6.17 11.40
N PRO A 168 7.44 7.50 11.35
CA PRO A 168 6.58 8.21 12.29
C PRO A 168 5.11 7.78 12.22
N GLY A 169 4.59 7.58 11.01
CA GLY A 169 3.22 7.14 10.78
C GLY A 169 2.94 5.76 11.36
N MET A 170 3.84 4.82 11.12
CA MET A 170 3.76 3.47 11.68
C MET A 170 3.78 3.47 13.20
N ARG A 171 4.70 4.22 13.84
CA ARG A 171 4.73 4.35 15.31
C ARG A 171 3.43 4.92 15.86
N LYS A 172 2.86 5.93 15.19
CA LYS A 172 1.55 6.48 15.57
C LYS A 172 0.45 5.42 15.50
N ARG A 173 0.43 4.63 14.41
CA ARG A 173 -0.56 3.56 14.23
C ARG A 173 -0.42 2.47 15.27
N LEU A 174 0.79 2.02 15.57
CA LEU A 174 1.05 1.00 16.61
C LEU A 174 0.59 1.47 18.00
N ARG A 175 0.82 2.74 18.36
CA ARG A 175 0.31 3.31 19.60
C ARG A 175 -1.22 3.31 19.65
N ALA A 176 -1.87 3.63 18.54
CA ALA A 176 -3.32 3.63 18.43
C ALA A 176 -3.90 2.23 18.59
N LEU A 177 -3.29 1.21 17.98
CA LEU A 177 -3.68 -0.19 18.15
C LEU A 177 -3.48 -0.67 19.60
N ALA A 178 -2.37 -0.33 20.23
CA ALA A 178 -2.10 -0.65 21.62
C ALA A 178 -3.10 0.02 22.60
N ALA A 179 -3.63 1.19 22.24
CA ALA A 179 -4.67 1.88 22.99
C ALA A 179 -6.09 1.35 22.73
N GLY A 180 -6.23 0.24 22.01
CA GLY A 180 -7.54 -0.40 21.75
C GLY A 180 -8.37 0.30 20.67
N GLN A 181 -7.78 1.15 19.84
CA GLN A 181 -8.49 1.66 18.67
C GLN A 181 -8.74 0.51 17.67
N PRO A 182 -9.99 0.31 17.22
CA PRO A 182 -10.31 -0.86 16.42
C PRO A 182 -9.53 -0.90 15.11
N THR A 183 -9.11 -2.11 14.74
CA THR A 183 -8.94 -2.47 13.35
C THR A 183 -10.32 -2.34 12.71
N LEU A 184 -10.55 -1.36 11.86
CA LEU A 184 -11.88 -1.17 11.29
C LEU A 184 -12.16 -2.29 10.28
N THR A 185 -13.38 -2.80 10.36
CA THR A 185 -13.96 -3.77 9.44
C THR A 185 -13.82 -3.31 7.99
N PRO A 186 -13.54 -4.22 7.04
CA PRO A 186 -13.44 -3.89 5.62
C PRO A 186 -14.66 -3.12 5.15
N VAL A 187 -14.44 -2.01 4.47
CA VAL A 187 -15.52 -1.33 3.73
C VAL A 187 -15.90 -2.25 2.57
N PRO A 188 -17.15 -2.72 2.46
CA PRO A 188 -17.54 -3.58 1.35
C PRO A 188 -17.26 -2.88 0.03
N PRO A 189 -16.84 -3.63 -1.01
CA PRO A 189 -16.61 -3.07 -2.33
C PRO A 189 -17.88 -2.35 -2.82
N ASN A 190 -17.71 -1.16 -3.36
CA ASN A 190 -18.79 -0.35 -3.90
C ASN A 190 -19.59 -1.17 -4.92
N GLY A 191 -20.81 -1.60 -4.55
CA GLY A 191 -21.71 -2.42 -5.38
C GLY A 191 -22.78 -3.13 -4.59
N ALA A 192 -22.57 -3.44 -3.34
CA ALA A 192 -23.62 -3.98 -2.46
C ALA A 192 -24.40 -2.83 -1.82
N ARG A 193 -25.22 -2.15 -2.61
CA ARG A 193 -26.33 -1.36 -2.08
C ARG A 193 -27.21 -2.35 -1.33
N ALA A 194 -27.28 -2.27 -0.01
CA ALA A 194 -28.19 -3.02 0.81
C ALA A 194 -29.59 -2.88 0.21
N ALA A 195 -30.18 -3.97 -0.26
CA ALA A 195 -31.58 -4.04 -0.56
C ALA A 195 -32.30 -3.76 0.77
N ALA A 196 -32.79 -2.55 0.92
CA ALA A 196 -33.69 -2.19 1.99
C ALA A 196 -34.95 -3.02 1.75
N THR A 197 -35.10 -4.09 2.52
CA THR A 197 -36.37 -4.82 2.66
C THR A 197 -37.36 -3.84 3.27
N SER A 198 -38.13 -3.19 2.42
CA SER A 198 -39.37 -2.53 2.82
C SER A 198 -40.39 -3.62 3.13
N THR A 199 -40.43 -4.06 4.36
CA THR A 199 -41.59 -4.76 4.90
C THR A 199 -42.70 -3.73 5.08
N THR A 200 -43.53 -3.58 4.04
CA THR A 200 -44.87 -3.01 4.15
C THR A 200 -45.69 -3.99 4.99
N GLY A 201 -45.85 -3.65 6.26
CA GLY A 201 -46.84 -4.32 7.12
C GLY A 201 -48.25 -3.84 6.69
N GLU A 202 -48.96 -4.69 5.95
CA GLU A 202 -50.39 -4.67 5.95
C GLU A 202 -50.86 -5.16 7.32
N GLY A 203 -51.56 -4.30 8.02
CA GLY A 203 -52.27 -4.58 9.26
C GLY A 203 -53.64 -3.89 9.20
N ARG A 204 -54.63 -4.71 9.23
CA ARG A 204 -56.06 -4.41 9.31
C ARG A 204 -56.39 -3.35 10.37
#